data_4114111db893e6fc9cb90803220a19bb
#
_entry.id   4114111db893e6fc9cb90803220a19bb
#
_cell.length_a   1.000
_cell.length_b   1.000
_cell.length_c   1.000
_cell.angle_alpha   90.00
_cell.angle_beta   90.00
_cell.angle_gamma   90.00
#
_symmetry.space_group_name_H-M   'P 1'
#
loop_
_entity.id
_entity.type
_entity.pdbx_description
1 polymer ?
#
loop_
_entity_poly.entity_id
_entity_poly.type
_entity_poly.pdbx_seq_one_letter_code
_entity_poly.pdbx_strand_id
1 'polypeptide(L)'
;MAGLPHPLTRLTTRRPAFVERRLAVSGALMAVAVVVRGLAGVLLGIFAGMVLLDAVIPMPGGTRTEADDAFRHLVLQRRRARRARRLRRLPPETLDVLDDSSGWAAAAEPRTLGVQSIPLRAVTGTVEDIKARTFDRAFRPDASCREHWQRIWLAHANGAALPPISVYRVGDEYAVRDGHHRVSVALAHGDESIDADVVELVR
;
A
#
# COMPACT_ATOMS: atom_id res chain seq x y z
N MET A 1 -16.99 98.05 35.31
CA MET A 1 -15.82 98.12 34.51
C MET A 1 -15.50 96.70 34.14
N ALA A 2 -15.52 96.43 32.87
CA ALA A 2 -15.67 95.14 32.27
C ALA A 2 -14.38 94.38 32.14
N GLY A 3 -14.32 93.14 32.61
CA GLY A 3 -13.28 92.22 32.32
C GLY A 3 -13.82 91.16 31.37
N LEU A 4 -13.26 91.06 30.14
CA LEU A 4 -13.60 90.08 29.10
C LEU A 4 -13.00 88.70 29.44
N PRO A 5 -13.71 87.60 29.20
CA PRO A 5 -13.20 86.25 29.37
C PRO A 5 -12.42 85.77 28.12
N HIS A 6 -11.24 85.21 28.29
CA HIS A 6 -10.49 84.55 27.24
C HIS A 6 -11.12 83.21 26.82
N PRO A 7 -11.15 82.85 25.54
CA PRO A 7 -11.58 81.52 25.07
C PRO A 7 -10.48 80.51 25.22
N LEU A 8 -10.82 79.43 25.93
CA LEU A 8 -9.95 78.19 26.03
C LEU A 8 -9.95 77.48 24.68
N THR A 9 -8.86 77.55 23.99
CA THR A 9 -8.60 76.79 22.75
C THR A 9 -8.44 75.32 23.11
N ARG A 10 -9.42 74.49 22.77
CA ARG A 10 -9.30 73.03 22.84
C ARG A 10 -8.33 72.53 21.73
N LEU A 11 -7.16 72.10 22.10
CA LEU A 11 -6.24 71.38 21.22
C LEU A 11 -6.77 69.94 21.01
N THR A 12 -7.52 69.73 19.95
CA THR A 12 -7.83 68.41 19.44
C THR A 12 -6.58 67.87 18.73
N THR A 13 -5.80 67.05 19.42
CA THR A 13 -4.70 66.31 18.81
C THR A 13 -5.28 65.22 17.91
N ARG A 14 -5.46 65.56 16.64
CA ARG A 14 -5.72 64.56 15.60
C ARG A 14 -4.48 63.68 15.48
N ARG A 15 -4.60 62.44 15.91
CA ARG A 15 -3.58 61.42 15.62
C ARG A 15 -3.44 61.26 14.11
N PRO A 16 -2.22 61.21 13.53
CA PRO A 16 -2.06 61.09 12.11
C PRO A 16 -2.62 59.74 11.61
N ALA A 17 -3.44 59.76 10.57
CA ALA A 17 -4.12 58.59 9.99
C ALA A 17 -3.18 57.41 9.63
N PHE A 18 -1.90 57.69 9.53
CA PHE A 18 -0.83 56.70 9.29
C PHE A 18 -0.62 55.77 10.48
N VAL A 19 -0.75 56.24 11.73
CA VAL A 19 -0.58 55.40 12.92
C VAL A 19 -1.75 54.45 13.13
N GLU A 20 -2.99 54.91 12.86
CA GLU A 20 -4.19 54.08 12.95
C GLU A 20 -4.18 52.96 11.89
N ARG A 21 -3.69 53.23 10.69
CA ARG A 21 -3.57 52.22 9.62
C ARG A 21 -2.58 51.14 9.94
N ARG A 22 -1.45 51.49 10.58
CA ARG A 22 -0.44 50.48 11.02
C ARG A 22 -0.95 49.61 12.16
N LEU A 23 -1.68 50.15 13.10
CA LEU A 23 -2.27 49.37 14.19
C LEU A 23 -3.38 48.44 13.72
N ALA A 24 -4.20 48.87 12.75
CA ALA A 24 -5.24 48.02 12.15
C ALA A 24 -4.67 46.86 11.35
N VAL A 25 -3.59 47.10 10.58
CA VAL A 25 -2.90 46.05 9.81
C VAL A 25 -2.20 45.02 10.74
N SER A 26 -1.56 45.51 11.81
CA SER A 26 -0.93 44.62 12.79
C SER A 26 -1.94 43.77 13.56
N GLY A 27 -3.10 44.33 13.90
CA GLY A 27 -4.20 43.59 14.55
C GLY A 27 -4.81 42.51 13.64
N ALA A 28 -5.00 42.85 12.36
CA ALA A 28 -5.50 41.90 11.35
C ALA A 28 -4.53 40.74 11.11
N LEU A 29 -3.23 41.03 11.01
CA LEU A 29 -2.18 40.01 10.87
C LEU A 29 -2.11 39.09 12.11
N MET A 30 -2.26 39.63 13.30
CA MET A 30 -2.25 38.85 14.54
C MET A 30 -3.51 37.98 14.66
N ALA A 31 -4.67 38.46 14.25
CA ALA A 31 -5.89 37.67 14.21
C ALA A 31 -5.81 36.51 13.21
N VAL A 32 -5.25 36.76 12.02
CA VAL A 32 -5.01 35.73 11.01
C VAL A 32 -4.03 34.66 11.54
N ALA A 33 -2.95 35.07 12.21
CA ALA A 33 -1.98 34.13 12.78
C ALA A 33 -2.59 33.25 13.89
N VAL A 34 -3.49 33.78 14.72
CA VAL A 34 -4.20 33.00 15.74
C VAL A 34 -5.17 32.01 15.12
N VAL A 35 -5.91 32.41 14.09
CA VAL A 35 -6.84 31.53 13.37
C VAL A 35 -6.10 30.39 12.65
N VAL A 36 -4.98 30.71 11.98
CA VAL A 36 -4.14 29.68 11.29
C VAL A 36 -3.54 28.70 12.28
N ARG A 37 -3.05 29.17 13.43
CA ARG A 37 -2.54 28.27 14.50
C ARG A 37 -3.67 27.43 15.11
N GLY A 38 -4.86 27.99 15.29
CA GLY A 38 -6.03 27.25 15.78
C GLY A 38 -6.44 26.14 14.81
N LEU A 39 -6.54 26.46 13.51
CA LEU A 39 -6.86 25.48 12.46
C LEU A 39 -5.78 24.38 12.34
N ALA A 40 -4.51 24.74 12.39
CA ALA A 40 -3.42 23.76 12.37
C ALA A 40 -3.46 22.83 13.60
N GLY A 41 -3.77 23.35 14.79
CA GLY A 41 -3.95 22.57 16.00
C GLY A 41 -5.15 21.61 15.92
N VAL A 42 -6.27 22.06 15.37
CA VAL A 42 -7.46 21.20 15.16
C VAL A 42 -7.17 20.10 14.15
N LEU A 43 -6.53 20.43 13.02
CA LEU A 43 -6.16 19.43 12.00
C LEU A 43 -5.16 18.41 12.56
N LEU A 44 -4.17 18.85 13.34
CA LEU A 44 -3.22 17.95 14.00
C LEU A 44 -3.91 17.07 15.04
N GLY A 45 -4.88 17.61 15.80
CA GLY A 45 -5.68 16.86 16.76
C GLY A 45 -6.57 15.80 16.08
N ILE A 46 -7.21 16.15 14.96
CA ILE A 46 -8.01 15.22 14.14
C ILE A 46 -7.11 14.13 13.56
N PHE A 47 -5.94 14.48 13.04
CA PHE A 47 -4.98 13.51 12.49
C PHE A 47 -4.43 12.58 13.57
N ALA A 48 -4.04 13.12 14.74
CA ALA A 48 -3.61 12.32 15.88
C ALA A 48 -4.74 11.42 16.43
N GLY A 49 -5.98 11.93 16.46
CA GLY A 49 -7.16 11.14 16.84
C GLY A 49 -7.44 10.02 15.85
N MET A 50 -7.27 10.27 14.54
CA MET A 50 -7.42 9.26 13.49
C MET A 50 -6.36 8.17 13.57
N VAL A 51 -5.09 8.55 13.84
CA VAL A 51 -3.99 7.59 14.03
C VAL A 51 -4.18 6.76 15.30
N LEU A 52 -4.65 7.38 16.41
CA LEU A 52 -4.99 6.66 17.63
C LEU A 52 -6.21 5.75 17.48
N LEU A 53 -7.21 6.17 16.69
CA LEU A 53 -8.39 5.36 16.41
C LEU A 53 -8.02 4.11 15.59
N ASP A 54 -7.13 4.25 14.62
CA ASP A 54 -6.60 3.15 13.82
C ASP A 54 -5.75 2.17 14.65
N ALA A 55 -5.08 2.68 15.70
CA ALA A 55 -4.28 1.86 16.61
C ALA A 55 -5.11 1.15 17.70
N VAL A 56 -6.33 1.62 18.01
CA VAL A 56 -7.16 1.13 19.12
C VAL A 56 -8.36 0.31 18.66
N ILE A 57 -8.88 0.54 17.46
CA ILE A 57 -9.93 -0.29 16.88
C ILE A 57 -9.24 -1.43 16.13
N PRO A 58 -9.26 -2.68 16.68
CA PRO A 58 -8.84 -3.82 15.87
C PRO A 58 -9.77 -3.84 14.65
N MET A 59 -9.20 -3.67 13.45
CA MET A 59 -9.94 -3.90 12.21
C MET A 59 -10.64 -5.26 12.35
N PRO A 60 -11.93 -5.37 12.03
CA PRO A 60 -12.60 -6.65 12.06
C PRO A 60 -11.79 -7.61 11.20
N GLY A 61 -11.20 -8.62 11.82
CA GLY A 61 -10.43 -9.62 11.12
C GLY A 61 -11.24 -10.21 9.99
N GLY A 62 -10.57 -10.67 8.94
CA GLY A 62 -11.23 -11.23 7.78
C GLY A 62 -12.17 -12.37 8.14
N THR A 63 -13.35 -12.40 7.53
CA THR A 63 -14.35 -13.44 7.73
C THR A 63 -14.22 -14.54 6.67
N ARG A 64 -14.79 -15.73 6.96
CA ARG A 64 -14.84 -16.82 5.98
C ARG A 64 -15.62 -16.43 4.72
N THR A 65 -16.65 -15.61 4.85
CA THR A 65 -17.45 -15.12 3.73
C THR A 65 -16.61 -14.23 2.81
N GLU A 66 -15.84 -13.30 3.36
CA GLU A 66 -14.94 -12.44 2.60
C GLU A 66 -13.84 -13.25 1.89
N ALA A 67 -13.26 -14.24 2.58
CA ALA A 67 -12.29 -15.15 1.97
C ALA A 67 -12.90 -15.95 0.80
N ASP A 68 -14.16 -16.39 0.93
CA ASP A 68 -14.87 -17.12 -0.12
C ASP A 68 -15.18 -16.22 -1.32
N ASP A 69 -15.62 -15.01 -1.07
CA ASP A 69 -15.91 -14.02 -2.12
C ASP A 69 -14.64 -13.58 -2.86
N ALA A 70 -13.54 -13.30 -2.15
CA ALA A 70 -12.26 -12.99 -2.72
C ALA A 70 -11.74 -14.14 -3.61
N PHE A 71 -11.81 -15.37 -3.12
CA PHE A 71 -11.43 -16.55 -3.89
C PHE A 71 -12.27 -16.72 -5.17
N ARG A 72 -13.61 -16.64 -5.03
CA ARG A 72 -14.52 -16.71 -6.18
C ARG A 72 -14.20 -15.65 -7.22
N HIS A 73 -13.91 -14.43 -6.78
CA HIS A 73 -13.53 -13.33 -7.67
C HIS A 73 -12.29 -13.67 -8.51
N LEU A 74 -11.23 -14.16 -7.88
CA LEU A 74 -9.99 -14.56 -8.58
C LEU A 74 -10.25 -15.71 -9.58
N VAL A 75 -11.01 -16.74 -9.19
CA VAL A 75 -11.34 -17.85 -10.08
C VAL A 75 -12.16 -17.38 -11.27
N LEU A 76 -13.10 -16.46 -11.08
CA LEU A 76 -13.88 -15.87 -12.18
C LEU A 76 -13.01 -15.03 -13.09
N GLN A 77 -12.11 -14.21 -12.57
CA GLN A 77 -11.15 -13.44 -13.36
C GLN A 77 -10.28 -14.37 -14.21
N ARG A 78 -9.74 -15.44 -13.63
CA ARG A 78 -8.95 -16.44 -14.35
C ARG A 78 -9.75 -17.10 -15.49
N ARG A 79 -11.01 -17.49 -15.21
CA ARG A 79 -11.90 -18.06 -16.23
C ARG A 79 -12.17 -17.09 -17.39
N ARG A 80 -12.41 -15.81 -17.07
CA ARG A 80 -12.59 -14.74 -18.08
C ARG A 80 -11.32 -14.55 -18.92
N ALA A 81 -10.15 -14.48 -18.29
CA ALA A 81 -8.87 -14.37 -18.99
C ALA A 81 -8.65 -15.56 -19.92
N ARG A 82 -8.85 -16.81 -19.45
CA ARG A 82 -8.75 -18.02 -20.29
C ARG A 82 -9.71 -17.99 -21.46
N ARG A 83 -10.97 -17.57 -21.26
CA ARG A 83 -11.95 -17.46 -22.32
C ARG A 83 -11.55 -16.41 -23.36
N ALA A 84 -11.09 -15.24 -22.93
CA ALA A 84 -10.63 -14.18 -23.83
C ALA A 84 -9.45 -14.64 -24.69
N ARG A 85 -8.47 -15.35 -24.09
CA ARG A 85 -7.32 -15.90 -24.83
C ARG A 85 -7.75 -16.97 -25.85
N ARG A 86 -8.66 -17.88 -25.47
CA ARG A 86 -9.21 -18.88 -26.41
C ARG A 86 -9.88 -18.23 -27.62
N LEU A 87 -10.67 -17.18 -27.42
CA LEU A 87 -11.31 -16.45 -28.52
C LEU A 87 -10.30 -15.81 -29.47
N ARG A 88 -9.14 -15.40 -28.90
CA ARG A 88 -8.02 -14.82 -29.69
C ARG A 88 -7.05 -15.88 -30.21
N ARG A 89 -7.32 -17.16 -29.99
CA ARG A 89 -6.44 -18.31 -30.35
C ARG A 89 -5.04 -18.21 -29.76
N LEU A 90 -4.91 -17.58 -28.59
CA LEU A 90 -3.65 -17.47 -27.84
C LEU A 90 -3.48 -18.68 -26.89
N PRO A 91 -2.24 -19.10 -26.60
CA PRO A 91 -1.98 -20.16 -25.64
C PRO A 91 -2.47 -19.78 -24.23
N PRO A 92 -2.74 -20.76 -23.34
CA PRO A 92 -3.04 -20.49 -21.95
C PRO A 92 -1.93 -19.63 -21.32
N GLU A 93 -2.32 -18.74 -20.42
CA GLU A 93 -1.38 -17.96 -19.61
C GLU A 93 -1.03 -18.77 -18.36
N THR A 94 0.21 -19.19 -18.26
CA THR A 94 0.78 -19.93 -17.13
C THR A 94 1.89 -19.10 -16.50
N LEU A 95 2.30 -19.46 -15.27
CA LEU A 95 3.55 -18.94 -14.73
C LEU A 95 4.73 -19.40 -15.61
N ASP A 96 5.73 -18.57 -15.71
CA ASP A 96 6.97 -18.94 -16.37
C ASP A 96 7.68 -19.98 -15.51
N VAL A 97 8.04 -21.12 -16.10
CA VAL A 97 8.74 -22.19 -15.38
C VAL A 97 10.24 -21.97 -15.51
N LEU A 98 10.90 -21.85 -14.38
CA LEU A 98 12.35 -21.88 -14.33
C LEU A 98 12.82 -23.35 -14.47
N ASP A 99 12.96 -23.80 -15.71
CA ASP A 99 13.26 -25.17 -16.05
C ASP A 99 14.76 -25.38 -16.26
N ASP A 100 15.26 -26.55 -15.83
CA ASP A 100 16.62 -27.03 -16.11
C ASP A 100 16.95 -27.07 -17.61
N SER A 101 15.93 -27.25 -18.47
CA SER A 101 16.10 -27.25 -19.93
C SER A 101 16.52 -25.89 -20.49
N SER A 102 16.26 -24.80 -19.78
CA SER A 102 16.72 -23.44 -20.16
C SER A 102 18.22 -23.21 -19.84
N GLY A 103 18.91 -24.20 -19.27
CA GLY A 103 20.33 -24.13 -18.91
C GLY A 103 20.63 -23.21 -17.71
N TRP A 104 19.61 -22.71 -17.04
CA TRP A 104 19.78 -21.79 -15.91
C TRP A 104 20.26 -22.50 -14.66
N ALA A 105 19.66 -23.64 -14.29
CA ALA A 105 20.01 -24.37 -13.07
C ALA A 105 21.36 -25.08 -13.16
N ALA A 106 21.73 -25.54 -14.36
CA ALA A 106 23.00 -26.28 -14.57
C ALA A 106 24.25 -25.38 -14.63
N ALA A 107 24.07 -24.08 -14.89
CA ALA A 107 25.18 -23.15 -15.10
C ALA A 107 25.29 -22.06 -14.00
N ALA A 108 24.40 -22.06 -13.03
CA ALA A 108 24.33 -21.02 -12.01
C ALA A 108 24.86 -21.51 -10.66
N GLU A 109 25.76 -20.73 -10.06
CA GLU A 109 26.12 -20.93 -8.66
C GLU A 109 25.05 -20.32 -7.73
N PRO A 110 24.45 -21.11 -6.83
CA PRO A 110 23.44 -20.60 -5.91
C PRO A 110 24.09 -19.76 -4.81
N ARG A 111 23.67 -18.51 -4.68
CA ARG A 111 24.08 -17.61 -3.62
C ARG A 111 22.92 -17.31 -2.70
N THR A 112 22.98 -17.71 -1.44
CA THR A 112 21.95 -17.39 -0.44
C THR A 112 22.03 -15.92 -0.06
N LEU A 113 20.95 -15.18 -0.25
CA LEU A 113 20.82 -13.77 0.15
C LEU A 113 20.06 -13.61 1.47
N GLY A 114 19.42 -14.68 1.97
CA GLY A 114 18.62 -14.68 3.19
C GLY A 114 17.24 -14.04 3.01
N VAL A 115 16.59 -13.76 4.15
CA VAL A 115 15.24 -13.21 4.18
C VAL A 115 15.27 -11.71 3.89
N GLN A 116 14.50 -11.29 2.89
CA GLN A 116 14.33 -9.88 2.52
C GLN A 116 12.94 -9.63 1.93
N SER A 117 12.47 -8.38 1.99
CA SER A 117 11.23 -7.98 1.36
C SER A 117 11.44 -7.76 -0.14
N ILE A 118 10.67 -8.46 -0.96
CA ILE A 118 10.77 -8.38 -2.43
C ILE A 118 9.48 -7.81 -3.04
N PRO A 119 9.56 -7.05 -4.15
CA PRO A 119 8.39 -6.51 -4.79
C PRO A 119 7.58 -7.61 -5.49
N LEU A 120 6.29 -7.73 -5.19
CA LEU A 120 5.40 -8.74 -5.78
C LEU A 120 5.32 -8.67 -7.31
N ARG A 121 5.49 -7.48 -7.90
CA ARG A 121 5.51 -7.30 -9.36
C ARG A 121 6.70 -8.00 -10.06
N ALA A 122 7.76 -8.28 -9.31
CA ALA A 122 8.95 -8.97 -9.83
C ALA A 122 8.87 -10.50 -9.65
N VAL A 123 7.82 -11.00 -9.01
CA VAL A 123 7.55 -12.44 -8.87
C VAL A 123 6.76 -12.90 -10.09
N THR A 124 7.44 -13.51 -11.07
CA THR A 124 6.86 -13.83 -12.39
C THR A 124 6.78 -15.32 -12.67
N GLY A 125 7.58 -16.14 -11.99
CA GLY A 125 7.77 -17.54 -12.31
C GLY A 125 7.63 -18.51 -11.15
N THR A 126 7.82 -19.77 -11.46
CA THR A 126 7.83 -20.92 -10.54
C THR A 126 8.91 -21.92 -10.96
N VAL A 127 9.35 -22.74 -10.01
CA VAL A 127 10.20 -23.89 -10.30
C VAL A 127 9.42 -25.20 -10.45
N GLU A 128 8.10 -25.14 -10.30
CA GLU A 128 7.23 -26.32 -10.30
C GLU A 128 6.21 -26.28 -11.45
N ASP A 129 6.30 -27.21 -12.40
CA ASP A 129 5.34 -27.37 -13.50
C ASP A 129 3.88 -27.48 -13.04
N ILE A 130 3.65 -28.18 -11.94
CA ILE A 130 2.31 -28.36 -11.38
C ILE A 130 1.75 -27.00 -10.95
N LYS A 131 2.57 -26.17 -10.34
CA LYS A 131 2.17 -24.82 -9.89
C LYS A 131 1.95 -23.88 -11.07
N ALA A 132 2.73 -24.00 -12.15
CA ALA A 132 2.51 -23.26 -13.37
C ALA A 132 1.13 -23.52 -13.98
N ARG A 133 0.56 -24.71 -13.77
CA ARG A 133 -0.82 -25.04 -14.21
C ARG A 133 -1.88 -24.66 -13.19
N THR A 134 -1.53 -24.69 -11.91
CA THR A 134 -2.42 -24.37 -10.79
C THR A 134 -2.69 -22.87 -10.68
N PHE A 135 -1.69 -22.05 -10.97
CA PHE A 135 -1.78 -20.60 -11.01
C PHE A 135 -1.61 -20.08 -12.45
N ASP A 136 -2.21 -18.94 -12.75
CA ASP A 136 -1.89 -18.21 -13.98
C ASP A 136 -0.81 -17.14 -13.73
N ARG A 137 -0.39 -16.44 -14.78
CA ARG A 137 0.67 -15.42 -14.69
C ARG A 137 0.39 -14.29 -13.68
N ALA A 138 -0.86 -14.07 -13.33
CA ALA A 138 -1.27 -13.13 -12.27
C ALA A 138 -1.47 -13.82 -10.92
N PHE A 139 -0.92 -15.00 -10.71
CA PHE A 139 -1.06 -15.83 -9.51
C PHE A 139 -2.52 -16.10 -9.09
N ARG A 140 -3.46 -16.05 -10.04
CA ARG A 140 -4.85 -16.39 -9.76
C ARG A 140 -4.99 -17.92 -9.69
N PRO A 141 -5.52 -18.47 -8.58
CA PRO A 141 -5.59 -19.90 -8.35
C PRO A 141 -6.66 -20.57 -9.21
N ASP A 142 -6.57 -21.88 -9.38
CA ASP A 142 -7.70 -22.67 -9.85
C ASP A 142 -8.64 -23.07 -8.69
N ALA A 143 -9.76 -23.73 -9.02
CA ALA A 143 -10.79 -24.07 -8.05
C ALA A 143 -10.32 -25.09 -6.99
N SER A 144 -9.30 -25.90 -7.28
CA SER A 144 -8.78 -26.93 -6.35
C SER A 144 -8.05 -26.34 -5.15
N CYS A 145 -7.62 -25.08 -5.25
CA CYS A 145 -6.85 -24.41 -4.22
C CYS A 145 -7.69 -23.82 -3.07
N ARG A 146 -9.05 -23.90 -3.15
CA ARG A 146 -9.96 -23.14 -2.29
C ARG A 146 -9.63 -23.18 -0.80
N GLU A 147 -9.63 -24.36 -0.20
CA GLU A 147 -9.49 -24.49 1.25
C GLU A 147 -8.16 -23.98 1.76
N HIS A 148 -7.08 -24.29 1.04
CA HIS A 148 -5.74 -23.87 1.45
C HIS A 148 -5.56 -22.35 1.26
N TRP A 149 -6.04 -21.82 0.15
CA TRP A 149 -6.01 -20.39 -0.15
C TRP A 149 -6.79 -19.56 0.88
N GLN A 150 -8.03 -19.99 1.20
CA GLN A 150 -8.88 -19.29 2.18
C GLN A 150 -8.27 -19.29 3.58
N ARG A 151 -7.60 -20.37 3.98
CA ARG A 151 -6.91 -20.45 5.26
C ARG A 151 -5.78 -19.45 5.37
N ILE A 152 -4.98 -19.30 4.31
CA ILE A 152 -3.90 -18.31 4.24
C ILE A 152 -4.48 -16.89 4.20
N TRP A 153 -5.55 -16.68 3.43
CA TRP A 153 -6.23 -15.39 3.34
C TRP A 153 -6.73 -14.93 4.71
N LEU A 154 -7.40 -15.81 5.45
CA LEU A 154 -7.86 -15.52 6.81
C LEU A 154 -6.70 -15.22 7.77
N ALA A 155 -5.62 -15.97 7.71
CA ALA A 155 -4.44 -15.72 8.53
C ALA A 155 -3.86 -14.33 8.23
N HIS A 156 -3.71 -13.98 6.95
CA HIS A 156 -3.21 -12.68 6.51
C HIS A 156 -4.14 -11.53 6.94
N ALA A 157 -5.44 -11.64 6.68
CA ALA A 157 -6.43 -10.64 7.05
C ALA A 157 -6.57 -10.42 8.57
N ASN A 158 -6.19 -11.42 9.38
CA ASN A 158 -6.16 -11.33 10.84
C ASN A 158 -4.78 -10.90 11.38
N GLY A 159 -3.85 -10.46 10.53
CA GLY A 159 -2.53 -9.98 10.94
C GLY A 159 -1.60 -11.08 11.46
N ALA A 160 -1.86 -12.35 11.13
CA ALA A 160 -0.96 -13.43 11.50
C ALA A 160 0.37 -13.31 10.72
N ALA A 161 1.49 -13.44 11.41
CA ALA A 161 2.80 -13.50 10.78
C ALA A 161 2.89 -14.78 9.93
N LEU A 162 2.89 -14.62 8.61
CA LEU A 162 3.12 -15.72 7.69
C LEU A 162 4.63 -15.93 7.49
N PRO A 163 5.10 -17.17 7.38
CA PRO A 163 6.50 -17.42 7.11
C PRO A 163 6.90 -16.85 5.74
N PRO A 164 8.18 -16.42 5.56
CA PRO A 164 8.68 -15.96 4.27
C PRO A 164 8.44 -17.00 3.17
N ILE A 165 8.18 -16.55 1.95
CA ILE A 165 8.17 -17.46 0.78
C ILE A 165 9.60 -17.84 0.43
N SER A 166 9.79 -18.93 -0.36
CA SER A 166 11.10 -19.32 -0.85
C SER A 166 11.18 -19.09 -2.36
N VAL A 167 12.21 -18.37 -2.81
CA VAL A 167 12.33 -17.98 -4.22
C VAL A 167 13.76 -18.13 -4.75
N TYR A 168 13.88 -18.36 -6.05
CA TYR A 168 15.10 -18.10 -6.80
C TYR A 168 15.04 -16.73 -7.45
N ARG A 169 16.12 -15.97 -7.35
CA ARG A 169 16.33 -14.74 -8.08
C ARG A 169 17.13 -15.00 -9.35
N VAL A 170 16.63 -14.53 -10.49
CA VAL A 170 17.30 -14.60 -11.78
C VAL A 170 17.25 -13.20 -12.41
N GLY A 171 18.38 -12.50 -12.36
CA GLY A 171 18.41 -11.09 -12.73
C GLY A 171 17.50 -10.25 -11.83
N ASP A 172 16.48 -9.61 -12.41
CA ASP A 172 15.53 -8.77 -11.68
C ASP A 172 14.21 -9.48 -11.38
N GLU A 173 14.05 -10.75 -11.74
CA GLU A 173 12.83 -11.52 -11.56
C GLU A 173 13.00 -12.63 -10.51
N TYR A 174 11.86 -13.06 -9.95
CA TYR A 174 11.83 -14.11 -8.93
C TYR A 174 10.94 -15.27 -9.37
N ALA A 175 11.45 -16.49 -9.25
CA ALA A 175 10.72 -17.75 -9.44
C ALA A 175 10.41 -18.39 -8.09
N VAL A 176 9.13 -18.67 -7.80
CA VAL A 176 8.70 -19.22 -6.52
C VAL A 176 9.03 -20.71 -6.44
N ARG A 177 9.69 -21.10 -5.34
CA ARG A 177 9.91 -22.49 -4.93
C ARG A 177 8.82 -22.96 -3.97
N ASP A 178 8.52 -22.15 -2.95
CA ASP A 178 7.43 -22.38 -2.01
C ASP A 178 6.71 -21.08 -1.67
N GLY A 179 5.41 -21.18 -1.44
CA GLY A 179 4.59 -20.05 -1.04
C GLY A 179 3.70 -19.45 -2.14
N HIS A 180 3.44 -20.14 -3.23
CA HIS A 180 2.55 -19.68 -4.32
C HIS A 180 1.19 -19.15 -3.84
N HIS A 181 0.60 -19.82 -2.82
CA HIS A 181 -0.66 -19.36 -2.22
C HIS A 181 -0.48 -18.05 -1.44
N ARG A 182 0.66 -17.87 -0.77
CA ARG A 182 0.99 -16.63 -0.05
C ARG A 182 1.16 -15.46 -1.02
N VAL A 183 1.85 -15.67 -2.14
CA VAL A 183 1.93 -14.68 -3.24
C VAL A 183 0.55 -14.33 -3.77
N SER A 184 -0.28 -15.34 -4.06
CA SER A 184 -1.64 -15.15 -4.55
C SER A 184 -2.52 -14.36 -3.58
N VAL A 185 -2.39 -14.62 -2.27
CA VAL A 185 -3.14 -13.92 -1.22
C VAL A 185 -2.64 -12.49 -1.06
N ALA A 186 -1.33 -12.26 -1.00
CA ALA A 186 -0.74 -10.93 -0.91
C ALA A 186 -1.18 -10.03 -2.07
N LEU A 187 -1.15 -10.55 -3.31
CA LEU A 187 -1.68 -9.84 -4.48
C LEU A 187 -3.18 -9.55 -4.37
N ALA A 188 -3.97 -10.46 -3.80
CA ALA A 188 -5.41 -10.26 -3.61
C ALA A 188 -5.73 -9.19 -2.55
N HIS A 189 -4.87 -9.01 -1.55
CA HIS A 189 -4.95 -7.94 -0.56
C HIS A 189 -4.42 -6.60 -1.10
N GLY A 190 -3.70 -6.59 -2.22
CA GLY A 190 -3.10 -5.39 -2.80
C GLY A 190 -1.75 -5.03 -2.18
N ASP A 191 -1.07 -5.98 -1.56
CA ASP A 191 0.26 -5.77 -1.03
C ASP A 191 1.24 -5.43 -2.16
N GLU A 192 2.23 -4.62 -1.89
CA GLU A 192 3.27 -4.24 -2.88
C GLU A 192 4.49 -5.15 -2.80
N SER A 193 4.75 -5.73 -1.64
CA SER A 193 5.92 -6.58 -1.35
C SER A 193 5.55 -7.77 -0.48
N ILE A 194 6.45 -8.75 -0.42
CA ILE A 194 6.33 -9.95 0.41
C ILE A 194 7.71 -10.36 0.93
N ASP A 195 7.76 -10.89 2.15
CA ASP A 195 9.00 -11.41 2.71
C ASP A 195 9.35 -12.75 2.06
N ALA A 196 10.60 -12.87 1.63
CA ALA A 196 11.11 -14.01 0.90
C ALA A 196 12.51 -14.43 1.37
N ASP A 197 12.72 -15.71 1.51
CA ASP A 197 14.06 -16.33 1.59
C ASP A 197 14.58 -16.50 0.16
N VAL A 198 15.60 -15.70 -0.18
CA VAL A 198 16.08 -15.54 -1.55
C VAL A 198 17.40 -16.27 -1.77
N VAL A 199 17.40 -17.09 -2.80
CA VAL A 199 18.61 -17.68 -3.36
C VAL A 199 18.82 -17.10 -4.76
N GLU A 200 19.90 -16.37 -4.96
CA GLU A 200 20.27 -15.81 -6.26
C GLU A 200 21.00 -16.87 -7.10
N LEU A 201 20.59 -17.01 -8.35
CA LEU A 201 21.30 -17.83 -9.34
C LEU A 201 22.20 -16.93 -10.17
N VAL A 202 23.50 -16.95 -9.87
CA VAL A 202 24.53 -16.15 -10.57
C VAL A 202 25.06 -16.95 -11.74
N ARG A 203 25.17 -16.31 -12.91
CA ARG A 203 25.69 -16.92 -14.13
C ARG A 203 27.12 -16.47 -14.39
#